data_4959427d4b0403ecc8c3d6e9e21ff608
#
_entry.id   4959427d4b0403ecc8c3d6e9e21ff608
#
_cell.length_a   1.000
_cell.length_b   1.000
_cell.length_c   1.000
_cell.angle_alpha   90.00
_cell.angle_beta   90.00
_cell.angle_gamma   90.00
#
_symmetry.space_group_name_H-M   'P 1'
#
loop_
_entity.id
_entity.type
_entity.pdbx_description
1 polymer ?
#
loop_
_entity_poly.entity_id
_entity_poly.type
_entity_poly.pdbx_seq_one_letter_code
_entity_poly.pdbx_strand_id
1 'polypeptide(L)'
;MSAVTDRLTKLNVPYEALPHEQAFTSAEEALALGVSPDEVVKTIVLDTPSGDALAVIPASRRLDIRAVERAVGAKHVRMATEEEIEKDFPDYELGAVPPLGSLVGAPTYVDPEVMGHDTLVFAAGTQTESIRVRSEDLFRSESVTVAPLTRPHVATRISWDRRGP
;
A
#
# COMPACT_ATOMS: atom_id res chain seq x y z
N MET A 1 10.03 -19.35 2.29
CA MET A 1 8.62 -18.98 2.31
C MET A 1 8.41 -17.90 3.35
N SER A 2 7.64 -16.89 3.04
CA SER A 2 7.39 -15.80 3.96
C SER A 2 6.01 -15.95 4.60
N ALA A 3 5.77 -15.19 5.68
CA ALA A 3 4.45 -15.14 6.29
C ALA A 3 3.41 -14.63 5.28
N VAL A 4 3.82 -13.74 4.39
CA VAL A 4 2.94 -13.19 3.36
C VAL A 4 2.51 -14.26 2.36
N THR A 5 3.46 -15.02 1.81
CA THR A 5 3.15 -16.08 0.84
C THR A 5 2.36 -17.21 1.49
N ASP A 6 2.68 -17.55 2.73
CA ASP A 6 1.94 -18.57 3.47
C ASP A 6 0.48 -18.13 3.67
N ARG A 7 0.26 -16.85 3.98
CA ARG A 7 -1.09 -16.32 4.17
C ARG A 7 -1.90 -16.36 2.88
N LEU A 8 -1.28 -15.97 1.76
CA LEU A 8 -1.95 -16.00 0.46
C LEU A 8 -2.33 -17.43 0.07
N THR A 9 -1.45 -18.39 0.36
CA THR A 9 -1.73 -19.80 0.09
C THR A 9 -2.93 -20.28 0.93
N LYS A 10 -2.97 -19.92 2.20
CA LYS A 10 -4.10 -20.29 3.07
C LYS A 10 -5.42 -19.69 2.61
N LEU A 11 -5.37 -18.49 2.05
CA LEU A 11 -6.55 -17.79 1.54
C LEU A 11 -6.92 -18.21 0.13
N ASN A 12 -6.17 -19.13 -0.47
CA ASN A 12 -6.35 -19.57 -1.86
C ASN A 12 -6.25 -18.40 -2.86
N VAL A 13 -5.33 -17.48 -2.60
CA VAL A 13 -5.03 -16.36 -3.49
C VAL A 13 -3.81 -16.72 -4.33
N PRO A 14 -3.98 -16.94 -5.63
CA PRO A 14 -2.83 -17.20 -6.50
C PRO A 14 -1.92 -15.99 -6.57
N TYR A 15 -0.63 -16.21 -6.59
CA TYR A 15 0.34 -15.12 -6.68
C TYR A 15 1.56 -15.51 -7.49
N GLU A 16 2.27 -14.49 -7.95
CA GLU A 16 3.54 -14.66 -8.66
C GLU A 16 4.62 -13.99 -7.80
N ALA A 17 5.68 -14.73 -7.47
CA ALA A 17 6.80 -14.18 -6.72
C ALA A 17 7.72 -13.42 -7.68
N LEU A 18 8.12 -12.21 -7.31
CA LEU A 18 8.93 -11.31 -8.11
C LEU A 18 10.16 -10.88 -7.31
N PRO A 19 11.26 -11.66 -7.36
CA PRO A 19 12.49 -11.26 -6.68
C PRO A 19 13.13 -10.08 -7.41
N HIS A 20 13.77 -9.19 -6.65
CA HIS A 20 14.42 -8.01 -7.22
C HIS A 20 15.54 -7.54 -6.30
N GLU A 21 16.32 -6.57 -6.78
CA GLU A 21 17.33 -5.92 -5.98
C GLU A 21 16.67 -5.17 -4.82
N GLN A 22 17.45 -4.89 -3.77
CA GLN A 22 16.94 -4.21 -2.60
C GLN A 22 16.26 -2.89 -2.96
N ALA A 23 15.04 -2.71 -2.51
CA ALA A 23 14.25 -1.51 -2.71
C ALA A 23 13.65 -1.09 -1.37
N PHE A 24 13.88 0.16 -0.98
CA PHE A 24 13.42 0.71 0.29
C PHE A 24 12.06 1.39 0.17
N THR A 25 11.66 1.74 -1.06
CA THR A 25 10.39 2.42 -1.32
C THR A 25 9.65 1.73 -2.44
N SER A 26 8.35 1.98 -2.51
CA SER A 26 7.52 1.42 -3.60
C SER A 26 7.94 1.95 -4.96
N ALA A 27 8.43 3.19 -5.02
CA ALA A 27 8.94 3.75 -6.27
C ALA A 27 10.18 3.00 -6.75
N GLU A 28 11.10 2.69 -5.83
CA GLU A 28 12.27 1.89 -6.14
C GLU A 28 11.89 0.47 -6.53
N GLU A 29 10.89 -0.09 -5.88
CA GLU A 29 10.35 -1.41 -6.19
C GLU A 29 9.82 -1.45 -7.64
N ALA A 30 9.04 -0.45 -8.03
CA ALA A 30 8.50 -0.34 -9.39
C ALA A 30 9.62 -0.27 -10.41
N LEU A 31 10.64 0.52 -10.12
CA LEU A 31 11.79 0.68 -11.00
C LEU A 31 12.58 -0.62 -11.12
N ALA A 32 12.84 -1.29 -10.01
CA ALA A 32 13.59 -2.55 -9.99
C ALA A 32 12.88 -3.64 -10.79
N LEU A 33 11.56 -3.65 -10.78
CA LEU A 33 10.75 -4.66 -11.47
C LEU A 33 10.38 -4.25 -12.89
N GLY A 34 10.61 -3.00 -13.27
CA GLY A 34 10.23 -2.51 -14.61
C GLY A 34 8.71 -2.45 -14.80
N VAL A 35 7.96 -2.21 -13.72
CA VAL A 35 6.50 -2.11 -13.78
C VAL A 35 6.07 -0.68 -13.52
N SER A 36 4.84 -0.36 -13.90
CA SER A 36 4.29 0.97 -13.67
C SER A 36 4.12 1.22 -12.17
N PRO A 37 4.51 2.41 -11.66
CA PRO A 37 4.22 2.76 -10.26
C PRO A 37 2.73 2.81 -9.94
N ASP A 38 1.87 2.88 -10.95
CA ASP A 38 0.42 2.80 -10.73
C ASP A 38 -0.03 1.40 -10.32
N GLU A 39 0.70 0.38 -10.77
CA GLU A 39 0.41 -1.02 -10.44
C GLU A 39 0.99 -1.42 -9.08
N VAL A 40 2.05 -0.75 -8.65
CA VAL A 40 2.69 -1.05 -7.38
C VAL A 40 1.92 -0.37 -6.25
N VAL A 41 1.62 -1.14 -5.24
CA VAL A 41 0.86 -0.69 -4.08
C VAL A 41 1.83 -0.46 -2.93
N LYS A 42 1.73 0.70 -2.29
CA LYS A 42 2.45 0.92 -1.04
C LYS A 42 1.47 0.92 0.12
N THR A 43 1.91 0.32 1.21
CA THR A 43 1.14 0.21 2.43
C THR A 43 1.76 1.13 3.47
N ILE A 44 1.01 2.15 3.85
CA ILE A 44 1.46 3.13 4.83
C ILE A 44 0.83 2.79 6.17
N VAL A 45 1.66 2.61 7.18
CA VAL A 45 1.18 2.38 8.53
C VAL A 45 0.78 3.71 9.13
N LEU A 46 -0.45 3.77 9.64
CA LEU A 46 -1.01 4.96 10.26
C LEU A 46 -1.10 4.77 11.77
N ASP A 47 -0.82 5.84 12.49
CA ASP A 47 -1.11 5.91 13.91
C ASP A 47 -2.42 6.69 14.09
N THR A 48 -3.42 6.03 14.65
CA THR A 48 -4.73 6.63 14.89
C THR A 48 -5.05 6.60 16.39
N PRO A 49 -6.04 7.39 16.84
CA PRO A 49 -6.44 7.31 18.25
C PRO A 49 -6.88 5.91 18.71
N SER A 50 -7.27 5.04 17.77
CA SER A 50 -7.70 3.68 18.08
C SER A 50 -6.62 2.63 17.85
N GLY A 51 -5.41 3.03 17.48
CA GLY A 51 -4.29 2.13 17.23
C GLY A 51 -3.80 2.21 15.78
N ASP A 52 -3.03 1.21 15.37
CA ASP A 52 -2.47 1.17 14.03
C ASP A 52 -3.53 0.83 12.99
N ALA A 53 -3.39 1.43 11.81
CA ALA A 53 -4.22 1.13 10.65
C ALA A 53 -3.33 1.14 9.42
N LEU A 54 -3.81 0.58 8.32
CA LEU A 54 -3.08 0.56 7.06
C LEU A 54 -3.79 1.42 6.03
N ALA A 55 -3.03 2.22 5.30
CA ALA A 55 -3.51 2.95 4.13
C ALA A 55 -2.81 2.37 2.91
N VAL A 56 -3.58 1.86 1.97
CA VAL A 56 -3.09 1.17 0.78
C VAL A 56 -3.35 2.07 -0.42
N ILE A 57 -2.28 2.57 -1.03
CA ILE A 57 -2.36 3.53 -2.14
C ILE A 57 -1.38 3.15 -3.25
N PRO A 58 -1.59 3.65 -4.48
CA PRO A 58 -0.61 3.43 -5.54
C PRO A 58 0.71 4.11 -5.23
N ALA A 59 1.82 3.52 -5.64
CA ALA A 59 3.15 4.10 -5.44
C ALA A 59 3.29 5.47 -6.13
N SER A 60 2.51 5.73 -7.17
CA SER A 60 2.52 6.97 -7.94
C SER A 60 1.80 8.13 -7.26
N ARG A 61 1.11 7.87 -6.15
CA ARG A 61 0.27 8.88 -5.48
C ARG A 61 0.82 9.23 -4.11
N ARG A 62 0.40 10.38 -3.61
CA ARG A 62 0.76 10.85 -2.27
C ARG A 62 -0.44 10.75 -1.34
N LEU A 63 -0.19 10.35 -0.11
CA LEU A 63 -1.20 10.29 0.92
C LEU A 63 -1.72 11.70 1.25
N ASP A 64 -3.02 11.81 1.41
CA ASP A 64 -3.67 13.03 1.86
C ASP A 64 -4.20 12.77 3.28
N ILE A 65 -3.55 13.34 4.29
CA ILE A 65 -3.90 13.09 5.68
C ILE A 65 -5.34 13.49 6.00
N ARG A 66 -5.83 14.58 5.42
CA ARG A 66 -7.22 14.99 5.66
C ARG A 66 -8.22 13.99 5.09
N ALA A 67 -7.92 13.46 3.91
CA ALA A 67 -8.74 12.41 3.32
C ALA A 67 -8.72 11.15 4.18
N VAL A 68 -7.54 10.80 4.70
CA VAL A 68 -7.39 9.65 5.61
C VAL A 68 -8.21 9.85 6.88
N GLU A 69 -8.17 11.03 7.46
CA GLU A 69 -8.96 11.33 8.67
C GLU A 69 -10.45 11.17 8.41
N ARG A 70 -10.92 11.61 7.25
CA ARG A 70 -12.32 11.42 6.85
C ARG A 70 -12.66 9.93 6.70
N ALA A 71 -11.76 9.16 6.09
CA ALA A 71 -11.97 7.73 5.88
C ALA A 71 -11.99 6.96 7.21
N VAL A 72 -11.07 7.28 8.09
CA VAL A 72 -10.96 6.65 9.42
C VAL A 72 -12.08 7.12 10.35
N GLY A 73 -12.56 8.34 10.15
CA GLY A 73 -13.57 8.93 11.01
C GLY A 73 -12.99 9.45 12.32
N ALA A 74 -11.72 9.89 12.30
CA ALA A 74 -11.02 10.39 13.49
C ALA A 74 -10.09 11.52 13.11
N LYS A 75 -9.78 12.38 14.08
CA LYS A 75 -8.76 13.42 13.96
C LYS A 75 -7.43 12.90 14.52
N HIS A 76 -6.37 13.65 14.27
CA HIS A 76 -5.04 13.37 14.81
C HIS A 76 -4.47 12.03 14.28
N VAL A 77 -4.77 11.73 13.02
CA VAL A 77 -4.17 10.61 12.33
C VAL A 77 -2.85 11.08 11.71
N ARG A 78 -1.81 10.27 11.85
CA ARG A 78 -0.50 10.56 11.24
C ARG A 78 0.13 9.28 10.74
N MET A 79 1.14 9.42 9.90
CA MET A 79 1.95 8.27 9.50
C MET A 79 2.79 7.83 10.70
N ALA A 80 2.88 6.53 10.91
CA ALA A 80 3.73 5.98 11.95
C ALA A 80 5.20 6.26 11.60
N THR A 81 6.03 6.46 12.63
CA THR A 81 7.46 6.62 12.44
C THR A 81 8.10 5.28 12.15
N GLU A 82 9.32 5.31 11.60
CA GLU A 82 10.06 4.07 11.34
C GLU A 82 10.25 3.25 12.62
N GLU A 83 10.55 3.92 13.74
CA GLU A 83 10.70 3.25 15.03
C GLU A 83 9.42 2.56 15.48
N GLU A 84 8.29 3.22 15.27
CA GLU A 84 6.99 2.64 15.61
C GLU A 84 6.66 1.44 14.73
N ILE A 85 6.98 1.51 13.44
CA ILE A 85 6.76 0.39 12.52
C ILE A 85 7.63 -0.79 12.91
N GLU A 86 8.89 -0.57 13.23
CA GLU A 86 9.80 -1.63 13.66
C GLU A 86 9.32 -2.30 14.93
N LYS A 87 8.75 -1.51 15.85
CA LYS A 87 8.24 -2.02 17.11
C LYS A 87 6.95 -2.81 16.93
N ASP A 88 6.02 -2.26 16.14
CA ASP A 88 4.68 -2.83 16.00
C ASP A 88 4.60 -3.94 14.94
N PHE A 89 5.49 -3.90 13.95
CA PHE A 89 5.54 -4.87 12.86
C PHE A 89 6.96 -5.42 12.66
N PRO A 90 7.52 -6.06 13.68
CA PRO A 90 8.94 -6.49 13.64
C PRO A 90 9.25 -7.57 12.61
N ASP A 91 8.23 -8.25 12.09
CA ASP A 91 8.41 -9.32 11.11
C ASP A 91 8.59 -8.83 9.69
N TYR A 92 8.46 -7.51 9.46
CA TYR A 92 8.54 -6.93 8.12
C TYR A 92 9.63 -5.87 8.07
N GLU A 93 10.38 -5.86 6.96
CA GLU A 93 11.36 -4.82 6.74
C GLU A 93 10.68 -3.49 6.44
N LEU A 94 11.35 -2.38 6.71
CA LEU A 94 10.79 -1.05 6.43
C LEU A 94 10.47 -0.91 4.94
N GLY A 95 9.30 -0.35 4.66
CA GLY A 95 8.82 -0.20 3.30
C GLY A 95 8.22 -1.48 2.72
N ALA A 96 8.18 -2.59 3.48
CA ALA A 96 7.74 -3.88 2.99
C ALA A 96 6.55 -4.48 3.75
N VAL A 97 5.84 -3.67 4.53
CA VAL A 97 4.60 -4.11 5.18
C VAL A 97 3.55 -4.41 4.10
N PRO A 98 2.98 -5.62 4.08
CA PRO A 98 2.03 -5.98 3.03
C PRO A 98 0.63 -5.39 3.28
N PRO A 99 -0.19 -5.25 2.22
CA PRO A 99 -1.55 -4.74 2.36
C PRO A 99 -2.53 -5.82 2.85
N LEU A 100 -2.11 -6.60 3.82
CA LEU A 100 -2.87 -7.72 4.36
C LEU A 100 -3.22 -7.45 5.82
N GLY A 101 -4.28 -6.67 6.02
CA GLY A 101 -4.73 -6.32 7.36
C GLY A 101 -5.02 -7.53 8.23
N SER A 102 -5.52 -8.62 7.64
CA SER A 102 -5.79 -9.85 8.38
C SER A 102 -4.52 -10.50 8.92
N LEU A 103 -3.39 -10.30 8.24
CA LEU A 103 -2.11 -10.86 8.67
C LEU A 103 -1.46 -10.02 9.77
N VAL A 104 -1.55 -8.70 9.65
CA VAL A 104 -0.88 -7.79 10.59
C VAL A 104 -1.79 -7.31 11.73
N GLY A 105 -3.09 -7.64 11.67
CA GLY A 105 -4.01 -7.31 12.73
C GLY A 105 -4.42 -5.85 12.78
N ALA A 106 -4.53 -5.18 11.63
CA ALA A 106 -4.86 -3.76 11.55
C ALA A 106 -5.99 -3.50 10.56
N PRO A 107 -6.90 -2.55 10.86
CA PRO A 107 -7.90 -2.12 9.88
C PRO A 107 -7.22 -1.57 8.64
N THR A 108 -7.80 -1.84 7.48
CA THR A 108 -7.18 -1.50 6.20
C THR A 108 -8.10 -0.62 5.37
N TYR A 109 -7.55 0.50 4.92
CA TYR A 109 -8.23 1.46 4.05
C TYR A 109 -7.53 1.43 2.70
N VAL A 110 -8.30 1.37 1.61
CA VAL A 110 -7.75 1.22 0.26
C VAL A 110 -8.29 2.34 -0.62
N ASP A 111 -7.38 3.02 -1.31
CA ASP A 111 -7.76 4.07 -2.25
C ASP A 111 -8.47 3.44 -3.47
N PRO A 112 -9.54 4.07 -4.00
CA PRO A 112 -10.25 3.54 -5.17
C PRO A 112 -9.36 3.30 -6.39
N GLU A 113 -8.27 4.06 -6.54
CA GLU A 113 -7.34 3.86 -7.66
C GLU A 113 -6.71 2.46 -7.63
N VAL A 114 -6.46 1.92 -6.43
CA VAL A 114 -5.93 0.56 -6.27
C VAL A 114 -6.94 -0.46 -6.78
N MET A 115 -8.21 -0.23 -6.48
CA MET A 115 -9.28 -1.17 -6.86
C MET A 115 -9.50 -1.23 -8.36
N GLY A 116 -9.04 -0.22 -9.09
CA GLY A 116 -9.23 -0.13 -10.54
C GLY A 116 -8.24 -0.93 -11.36
N HIS A 117 -7.20 -1.49 -10.75
CA HIS A 117 -6.20 -2.28 -11.47
C HIS A 117 -6.53 -3.76 -11.43
N ASP A 118 -6.30 -4.46 -12.54
CA ASP A 118 -6.54 -5.91 -12.62
C ASP A 118 -5.56 -6.68 -11.76
N THR A 119 -4.31 -6.24 -11.75
CA THR A 119 -3.25 -6.85 -10.94
C THR A 119 -2.55 -5.80 -10.10
N LEU A 120 -2.04 -6.24 -8.96
CA LEU A 120 -1.33 -5.40 -8.02
C LEU A 120 -0.01 -6.05 -7.66
N VAL A 121 1.02 -5.21 -7.49
CA VAL A 121 2.34 -5.64 -7.03
C VAL A 121 2.60 -4.99 -5.68
N PHE A 122 3.06 -5.76 -4.71
CA PHE A 122 3.42 -5.22 -3.41
C PHE A 122 4.55 -6.01 -2.78
N ALA A 123 5.24 -5.38 -1.83
CA ALA A 123 6.36 -6.00 -1.15
C ALA A 123 5.88 -7.13 -0.24
N ALA A 124 6.64 -8.22 -0.23
CA ALA A 124 6.29 -9.46 0.45
C ALA A 124 6.93 -9.58 1.85
N GLY A 125 7.10 -8.46 2.53
CA GLY A 125 7.68 -8.42 3.87
C GLY A 125 9.17 -8.17 3.88
N THR A 126 9.84 -8.24 2.73
CA THR A 126 11.27 -7.94 2.59
C THR A 126 11.49 -6.94 1.46
N GLN A 127 12.67 -6.32 1.47
CA GLN A 127 13.04 -5.31 0.47
C GLN A 127 13.56 -5.91 -0.83
N THR A 128 13.59 -7.23 -0.95
CA THR A 128 14.12 -7.93 -2.10
C THR A 128 13.12 -8.83 -2.80
N GLU A 129 11.89 -8.87 -2.32
CA GLU A 129 10.86 -9.72 -2.92
C GLU A 129 9.52 -9.01 -2.93
N SER A 130 8.87 -9.05 -4.09
CA SER A 130 7.51 -8.55 -4.25
C SER A 130 6.61 -9.68 -4.75
N ILE A 131 5.33 -9.42 -4.75
CA ILE A 131 4.31 -10.38 -5.17
C ILE A 131 3.37 -9.67 -6.12
N ARG A 132 2.97 -10.36 -7.19
CA ARG A 132 1.88 -9.89 -8.05
C ARG A 132 0.66 -10.77 -7.79
N VAL A 133 -0.48 -10.14 -7.58
CA VAL A 133 -1.75 -10.83 -7.37
C VAL A 133 -2.82 -10.18 -8.24
N ARG A 134 -3.90 -10.89 -8.47
CA ARG A 134 -5.09 -10.28 -9.06
C ARG A 134 -5.83 -9.52 -7.97
N SER A 135 -6.20 -8.28 -8.26
CA SER A 135 -6.92 -7.42 -7.31
C SER A 135 -8.18 -8.08 -6.78
N GLU A 136 -8.95 -8.67 -7.69
CA GLU A 136 -10.19 -9.35 -7.35
C GLU A 136 -9.98 -10.45 -6.32
N ASP A 137 -8.93 -11.26 -6.50
CA ASP A 137 -8.62 -12.36 -5.59
C ASP A 137 -8.21 -11.84 -4.22
N LEU A 138 -7.38 -10.80 -4.19
CA LEU A 138 -6.91 -10.22 -2.94
C LEU A 138 -8.07 -9.64 -2.13
N PHE A 139 -8.87 -8.80 -2.76
CA PHE A 139 -9.93 -8.07 -2.04
C PHE A 139 -11.16 -8.93 -1.75
N ARG A 140 -11.28 -10.09 -2.36
CA ARG A 140 -12.29 -11.06 -1.96
C ARG A 140 -11.93 -11.68 -0.61
N SER A 141 -10.63 -11.81 -0.32
CA SER A 141 -10.15 -12.47 0.89
C SER A 141 -9.80 -11.52 2.03
N GLU A 142 -9.74 -10.20 1.79
CA GLU A 142 -9.40 -9.19 2.79
C GLU A 142 -10.58 -8.25 3.01
N SER A 143 -10.86 -7.97 4.28
CA SER A 143 -11.88 -6.99 4.64
C SER A 143 -11.26 -5.60 4.63
N VAL A 144 -11.69 -4.74 3.71
CA VAL A 144 -11.13 -3.41 3.55
C VAL A 144 -12.22 -2.36 3.46
N THR A 145 -11.86 -1.12 3.80
CA THR A 145 -12.72 0.05 3.58
C THR A 145 -12.15 0.83 2.40
N VAL A 146 -12.93 0.99 1.35
CA VAL A 146 -12.52 1.74 0.17
C VAL A 146 -12.91 3.19 0.35
N ALA A 147 -11.95 4.10 0.27
CA ALA A 147 -12.18 5.53 0.43
C ALA A 147 -11.03 6.32 -0.20
N PRO A 148 -11.28 7.55 -0.68
CA PRO A 148 -10.20 8.39 -1.20
C PRO A 148 -9.16 8.66 -0.11
N LEU A 149 -7.90 8.42 -0.43
CA LEU A 149 -6.78 8.57 0.51
C LEU A 149 -5.65 9.42 -0.05
N THR A 150 -5.70 9.77 -1.33
CA THR A 150 -4.56 10.37 -2.03
C THR A 150 -4.85 11.77 -2.54
N ARG A 151 -3.77 12.53 -2.76
CA ARG A 151 -3.84 13.85 -3.36
C ARG A 151 -3.94 13.72 -4.87
N PRO A 152 -4.60 14.68 -5.56
CA PRO A 152 -4.62 14.69 -7.02
C PRO A 152 -3.22 14.93 -7.58
N HIS A 153 -3.02 14.57 -8.85
CA HIS A 153 -1.75 14.80 -9.54
C HIS A 153 -1.52 16.28 -9.79
N VAL A 154 -0.53 16.83 -9.11
CA VAL A 154 -0.21 18.26 -9.20
C VAL A 154 0.35 18.62 -10.58
N ALA A 155 1.17 17.74 -11.15
CA ALA A 155 1.81 18.01 -12.44
C ALA A 155 0.82 18.26 -13.56
N THR A 156 -0.27 17.51 -13.61
CA THR A 156 -1.30 17.68 -14.64
C THR A 156 -1.97 19.06 -14.51
N ARG A 157 -2.28 19.45 -13.30
CA ARG A 157 -2.94 20.72 -13.05
C ARG A 157 -2.06 21.90 -13.41
N ILE A 158 -0.80 21.85 -13.04
CA ILE A 158 0.17 22.90 -13.34
C ILE A 158 0.35 23.04 -14.85
N SER A 159 0.41 21.91 -15.54
CA SER A 159 0.67 21.88 -16.96
C SER A 159 -0.34 22.71 -17.77
N TRP A 160 -1.59 22.62 -17.46
CA TRP A 160 -2.55 23.34 -18.27
C TRP A 160 -2.89 24.72 -17.72
N ASP A 161 -2.60 24.99 -16.49
CA ASP A 161 -2.70 26.36 -15.95
C ASP A 161 -1.82 27.33 -16.71
N ARG A 162 -0.65 26.88 -17.12
CA ARG A 162 0.26 27.71 -17.86
C ARG A 162 -0.20 28.04 -19.26
N ARG A 163 -1.10 27.28 -19.78
CA ARG A 163 -1.67 27.52 -21.11
C ARG A 163 -2.91 28.38 -21.06
N GLY A 164 -3.34 28.66 -19.92
CA GLY A 164 -4.46 29.52 -19.72
C GLY A 164 -4.14 30.82 -20.38
N PRO A 165 -5.00 31.41 -21.03
CA PRO A 165 -4.81 32.41 -21.98
C PRO A 165 -4.72 33.57 -22.09
#